data_f79859efeba34e881ca7f28f5dc9326b
#
_entry.id   f79859efeba34e881ca7f28f5dc9326b
#
_cell.length_a   1.000
_cell.length_b   1.000
_cell.length_c   1.000
_cell.angle_alpha   90.00
_cell.angle_beta   90.00
_cell.angle_gamma   90.00
#
_symmetry.space_group_name_H-M   'P 1'
#
loop_
_entity.id
_entity.type
_entity.pdbx_description
1 polymer ?
#
loop_
_entity_poly.entity_id
_entity_poly.type
_entity_poly.pdbx_seq_one_letter_code
_entity_poly.pdbx_strand_id
1 'polypeptide(L)'
;MNKDNCTIRLERPEEQHEVENLVREAFWNVYRPGCLEHYVLHKLRDDPDFVPELDFVMEKDGQLIGQNIFIRTVIHADDGRDVPIMTMGPIGIAPEYKRQGYGKMLLDYSLEKAAELGVGALCFEGNIDFY
;
A
#
# COMPACT_ATOMS: atom_id res chain seq x y z
N MET A 1 4.76 18.60 -14.34
CA MET A 1 5.52 17.60 -13.56
C MET A 1 5.86 16.41 -14.45
N ASN A 2 7.11 16.01 -14.42
CA ASN A 2 7.57 14.88 -15.22
C ASN A 2 7.50 13.58 -14.40
N LYS A 3 6.68 12.63 -14.85
CA LYS A 3 6.54 11.32 -14.21
C LYS A 3 7.15 10.19 -15.03
N ASP A 4 7.90 10.53 -16.08
CA ASP A 4 8.44 9.56 -17.01
C ASP A 4 9.46 8.61 -16.34
N ASN A 5 10.12 9.06 -15.27
CA ASN A 5 11.12 8.27 -14.56
C ASN A 5 10.54 7.46 -13.41
N CYS A 6 9.21 7.44 -13.28
CA CYS A 6 8.53 6.66 -12.24
C CYS A 6 8.25 5.25 -12.74
N THR A 7 8.56 4.26 -11.90
CA THR A 7 8.26 2.85 -12.15
C THR A 7 7.54 2.28 -10.94
N ILE A 8 6.49 1.52 -11.18
CA ILE A 8 5.78 0.78 -10.13
C ILE A 8 6.07 -0.70 -10.36
N ARG A 9 6.59 -1.37 -9.34
CA ARG A 9 7.00 -2.77 -9.42
C ARG A 9 6.80 -3.44 -8.07
N LEU A 10 7.04 -4.75 -8.02
CA LEU A 10 6.98 -5.48 -6.76
C LEU A 10 8.19 -5.16 -5.89
N GLU A 11 7.97 -5.16 -4.57
CA GLU A 11 9.04 -4.99 -3.59
C GLU A 11 10.00 -6.18 -3.64
N ARG A 12 11.30 -5.90 -3.50
CA ARG A 12 12.32 -6.94 -3.39
C ARG A 12 12.61 -7.21 -1.91
N PRO A 13 12.98 -8.46 -1.55
CA PRO A 13 13.26 -8.78 -0.13
C PRO A 13 14.31 -7.89 0.51
N GLU A 14 15.33 -7.49 -0.22
CA GLU A 14 16.42 -6.64 0.30
C GLU A 14 15.98 -5.20 0.54
N GLU A 15 14.79 -4.82 0.06
CA GLU A 15 14.26 -3.47 0.21
C GLU A 15 13.33 -3.29 1.40
N GLN A 16 13.01 -4.37 2.12
CA GLN A 16 11.99 -4.33 3.18
C GLN A 16 12.27 -3.28 4.24
N HIS A 17 13.51 -3.17 4.68
CA HIS A 17 13.87 -2.17 5.69
C HIS A 17 13.71 -0.74 5.15
N GLU A 18 14.14 -0.52 3.92
CA GLU A 18 14.03 0.79 3.27
C GLU A 18 12.57 1.19 3.09
N VAL A 19 11.70 0.24 2.71
CA VAL A 19 10.26 0.48 2.55
C VAL A 19 9.62 0.80 3.89
N GLU A 20 9.98 0.08 4.95
CA GLU A 20 9.46 0.38 6.30
C GLU A 20 9.86 1.77 6.75
N ASN A 21 11.07 2.19 6.48
CA ASN A 21 11.52 3.53 6.79
C ASN A 21 10.76 4.60 6.01
N LEU A 22 10.48 4.33 4.74
CA LEU A 22 9.66 5.21 3.90
C LEU A 22 8.26 5.37 4.47
N VAL A 23 7.63 4.28 4.92
CA VAL A 23 6.30 4.31 5.53
C VAL A 23 6.36 5.10 6.83
N ARG A 24 7.40 4.90 7.65
CA ARG A 24 7.57 5.64 8.89
C ARG A 24 7.59 7.14 8.61
N GLU A 25 8.35 7.57 7.62
CA GLU A 25 8.44 9.00 7.29
C GLU A 25 7.12 9.52 6.71
N ALA A 26 6.44 8.72 5.89
CA ALA A 26 5.19 9.14 5.25
C ALA A 26 4.06 9.37 6.27
N PHE A 27 4.04 8.59 7.34
CA PHE A 27 2.94 8.62 8.32
C PHE A 27 3.33 9.27 9.65
N TRP A 28 4.55 9.78 9.78
CA TRP A 28 5.02 10.39 11.02
C TRP A 28 4.13 11.58 11.38
N ASN A 29 3.52 11.51 12.57
CA ASN A 29 2.64 12.56 13.11
C ASN A 29 1.39 12.86 12.26
N VAL A 30 1.00 11.98 11.33
CA VAL A 30 -0.16 12.23 10.48
C VAL A 30 -1.47 11.98 11.22
N TYR A 31 -1.61 10.80 11.85
CA TYR A 31 -2.85 10.43 12.55
C TYR A 31 -2.69 10.43 14.07
N ARG A 32 -1.46 10.37 14.56
CA ARG A 32 -1.12 10.35 15.99
C ARG A 32 0.32 10.80 16.15
N PRO A 33 0.76 11.18 17.37
CA PRO A 33 2.19 11.44 17.58
C PRO A 33 3.02 10.21 17.19
N GLY A 34 4.04 10.40 16.37
CA GLY A 34 4.79 9.31 15.77
C GLY A 34 3.95 8.57 14.74
N CYS A 35 4.17 7.27 14.58
CA CYS A 35 3.33 6.41 13.73
C CYS A 35 3.55 4.95 14.07
N LEU A 36 2.57 4.11 13.65
CA LEU A 36 2.64 2.66 13.80
C LEU A 36 2.59 1.92 12.46
N GLU A 37 2.37 2.64 11.37
CA GLU A 37 2.14 2.04 10.06
C GLU A 37 3.33 1.21 9.59
N HIS A 38 4.56 1.65 9.86
CA HIS A 38 5.76 0.88 9.51
C HIS A 38 5.87 -0.42 10.30
N TYR A 39 5.42 -0.42 11.55
CA TYR A 39 5.40 -1.62 12.39
C TYR A 39 4.33 -2.59 11.89
N VAL A 40 3.14 -2.07 11.55
CA VAL A 40 2.05 -2.87 10.98
C VAL A 40 2.53 -3.53 9.68
N LEU A 41 3.17 -2.79 8.81
CA LEU A 41 3.73 -3.33 7.57
C LEU A 41 4.71 -4.48 7.85
N HIS A 42 5.62 -4.28 8.80
CA HIS A 42 6.59 -5.29 9.18
C HIS A 42 5.90 -6.59 9.61
N LYS A 43 4.83 -6.47 10.42
CA LYS A 43 4.08 -7.63 10.89
C LYS A 43 3.27 -8.29 9.79
N LEU A 44 2.69 -7.50 8.88
CA LEU A 44 1.86 -8.03 7.80
C LEU A 44 2.64 -8.92 6.84
N ARG A 45 3.92 -8.65 6.64
CA ARG A 45 4.74 -9.48 5.73
C ARG A 45 4.86 -10.93 6.18
N ASP A 46 4.74 -11.18 7.48
CA ASP A 46 4.80 -12.54 8.04
C ASP A 46 3.42 -13.17 8.19
N ASP A 47 2.36 -12.44 7.83
CA ASP A 47 1.00 -12.95 7.93
C ASP A 47 0.71 -13.88 6.74
N PRO A 48 0.10 -15.06 6.97
CA PRO A 48 -0.22 -15.99 5.88
C PRO A 48 -1.19 -15.41 4.85
N ASP A 49 -1.94 -14.36 5.20
CA ASP A 49 -2.87 -13.71 4.28
C ASP A 49 -2.23 -12.55 3.49
N PHE A 50 -0.96 -12.27 3.71
CA PHE A 50 -0.21 -11.28 2.92
C PHE A 50 -0.16 -11.71 1.45
N VAL A 51 -0.30 -10.74 0.54
CA VAL A 51 -0.35 -11.00 -0.91
C VAL A 51 0.92 -10.46 -1.57
N PRO A 52 1.98 -11.29 -1.70
CA PRO A 52 3.24 -10.82 -2.30
C PRO A 52 3.07 -10.30 -3.73
N GLU A 53 2.11 -10.84 -4.48
CA GLU A 53 1.86 -10.43 -5.87
C GLU A 53 1.28 -9.02 -5.97
N LEU A 54 0.87 -8.44 -4.85
CA LEU A 54 0.32 -7.08 -4.78
C LEU A 54 1.11 -6.21 -3.79
N ASP A 55 2.35 -6.54 -3.54
CA ASP A 55 3.25 -5.76 -2.69
C ASP A 55 4.08 -4.84 -3.58
N PHE A 56 3.60 -3.60 -3.76
CA PHE A 56 4.16 -2.67 -4.72
C PHE A 56 5.03 -1.61 -4.09
N VAL A 57 6.08 -1.23 -4.81
CA VAL A 57 6.86 -0.04 -4.52
C VAL A 57 6.85 0.87 -5.75
N MET A 58 6.99 2.16 -5.53
CA MET A 58 7.14 3.16 -6.57
C MET A 58 8.56 3.73 -6.49
N GLU A 59 9.26 3.67 -7.62
CA GLU A 59 10.64 4.14 -7.71
C GLU A 59 10.70 5.31 -8.69
N LYS A 60 11.46 6.34 -8.32
CA LYS A 60 11.70 7.49 -9.18
C LYS A 60 13.18 7.80 -9.14
N ASP A 61 13.82 7.82 -10.33
CA ASP A 61 15.25 8.11 -10.47
C ASP A 61 16.12 7.23 -9.56
N GLY A 62 15.75 5.94 -9.41
CA GLY A 62 16.48 4.98 -8.60
C GLY A 62 16.19 5.05 -7.10
N GLN A 63 15.25 5.88 -6.69
CA GLN A 63 14.91 6.07 -5.28
C GLN A 63 13.48 5.61 -5.01
N LEU A 64 13.27 4.88 -3.92
CA LEU A 64 11.92 4.47 -3.51
C LEU A 64 11.18 5.67 -2.92
N ILE A 65 10.01 5.97 -3.48
CA ILE A 65 9.19 7.12 -3.06
C ILE A 65 7.78 6.72 -2.63
N GLY A 66 7.36 5.48 -2.86
CA GLY A 66 6.03 5.04 -2.47
C GLY A 66 5.94 3.55 -2.27
N GLN A 67 4.89 3.12 -1.57
CA GLN A 67 4.61 1.69 -1.34
C GLN A 67 3.12 1.47 -1.12
N ASN A 68 2.65 0.26 -1.44
CA ASN A 68 1.29 -0.18 -1.14
C ASN A 68 1.28 -1.70 -1.00
N ILE A 69 0.46 -2.22 -0.08
CA ILE A 69 0.33 -3.66 0.14
C ILE A 69 -1.14 -4.06 0.27
N PHE A 70 -1.40 -5.35 0.15
CA PHE A 70 -2.73 -5.93 0.32
C PHE A 70 -2.66 -7.16 1.20
N ILE A 71 -3.77 -7.43 1.90
CA ILE A 71 -3.91 -8.62 2.73
C ILE A 71 -5.29 -9.23 2.47
N ARG A 72 -5.38 -10.56 2.46
CA ARG A 72 -6.66 -11.26 2.32
C ARG A 72 -7.44 -11.15 3.61
N THR A 73 -8.74 -10.91 3.50
CA THR A 73 -9.63 -10.74 4.64
C THR A 73 -10.95 -11.42 4.33
N VAL A 74 -11.74 -11.69 5.37
CA VAL A 74 -13.06 -12.28 5.24
C VAL A 74 -14.07 -11.39 5.94
N ILE A 75 -15.17 -11.09 5.26
CA ILE A 75 -16.32 -10.43 5.87
C ILE A 75 -17.34 -11.53 6.24
N HIS A 76 -17.80 -11.52 7.47
CA HIS A 76 -18.86 -12.41 7.94
C HIS A 76 -20.21 -11.74 7.69
N ALA A 77 -20.95 -12.27 6.71
CA ALA A 77 -22.25 -11.72 6.35
C ALA A 77 -23.32 -12.18 7.36
N ASP A 78 -24.39 -11.38 7.46
CA ASP A 78 -25.48 -11.66 8.41
C ASP A 78 -26.19 -12.98 8.14
N ASP A 79 -26.14 -13.46 6.88
CA ASP A 79 -26.76 -14.73 6.49
C ASP A 79 -25.86 -15.95 6.76
N GLY A 80 -24.73 -15.75 7.43
CA GLY A 80 -23.82 -16.82 7.79
C GLY A 80 -22.74 -17.13 6.76
N ARG A 81 -22.74 -16.43 5.63
CA ARG A 81 -21.71 -16.63 4.58
C ARG A 81 -20.45 -15.87 4.94
N ASP A 82 -19.31 -16.44 4.56
CA ASP A 82 -18.03 -15.77 4.62
C ASP A 82 -17.68 -15.26 3.23
N VAL A 83 -17.50 -13.96 3.10
CA VAL A 83 -17.21 -13.32 1.82
C VAL A 83 -15.73 -12.94 1.78
N PRO A 84 -14.92 -13.58 0.93
CA PRO A 84 -13.51 -13.22 0.81
C PRO A 84 -13.37 -11.85 0.13
N ILE A 85 -12.54 -11.00 0.74
CA ILE A 85 -12.19 -9.69 0.18
C ILE A 85 -10.69 -9.48 0.36
N MET A 86 -10.20 -8.36 -0.16
CA MET A 86 -8.85 -7.89 0.17
C MET A 86 -8.94 -6.54 0.87
N THR A 87 -8.05 -6.34 1.83
CA THR A 87 -7.89 -5.05 2.49
C THR A 87 -6.56 -4.46 2.03
N MET A 88 -6.61 -3.21 1.57
CA MET A 88 -5.40 -2.48 1.25
C MET A 88 -4.76 -2.02 2.56
N GLY A 89 -3.48 -2.34 2.75
CA GLY A 89 -2.73 -1.92 3.93
C GLY A 89 -2.26 -0.48 3.82
N PRO A 90 -1.24 -0.10 4.60
CA PRO A 90 -0.72 1.26 4.47
C PRO A 90 -0.28 1.54 3.05
N ILE A 91 -0.74 2.67 2.49
CA ILE A 91 -0.24 3.21 1.24
C ILE A 91 0.44 4.53 1.57
N GLY A 92 1.71 4.66 1.21
CA GLY A 92 2.51 5.82 1.60
C GLY A 92 3.33 6.36 0.47
N ILE A 93 3.48 7.68 0.45
CA ILE A 93 4.36 8.40 -0.46
C ILE A 93 5.33 9.20 0.41
N ALA A 94 6.61 9.22 0.03
CA ALA A 94 7.63 9.99 0.73
C ALA A 94 7.19 11.44 0.86
N PRO A 95 7.46 12.09 2.02
CA PRO A 95 6.95 13.44 2.28
C PRO A 95 7.27 14.47 1.19
N GLU A 96 8.47 14.41 0.59
CA GLU A 96 8.88 15.35 -0.45
C GLU A 96 8.11 15.19 -1.75
N TYR A 97 7.37 14.09 -1.90
CA TYR A 97 6.62 13.79 -3.12
C TYR A 97 5.11 13.82 -2.91
N LYS A 98 4.65 14.18 -1.72
CA LYS A 98 3.21 14.24 -1.43
C LYS A 98 2.54 15.36 -2.22
N ARG A 99 1.24 15.15 -2.50
CA ARG A 99 0.37 16.12 -3.18
C ARG A 99 0.82 16.46 -4.59
N GLN A 100 1.49 15.53 -5.25
CA GLN A 100 1.95 15.71 -6.63
C GLN A 100 1.34 14.69 -7.58
N GLY A 101 0.37 13.90 -7.12
CA GLY A 101 -0.31 12.91 -7.95
C GLY A 101 0.32 11.52 -7.94
N TYR A 102 1.40 11.32 -7.22
CA TYR A 102 2.06 10.00 -7.16
C TYR A 102 1.22 8.98 -6.40
N GLY A 103 0.55 9.41 -5.33
CA GLY A 103 -0.33 8.53 -4.57
C GLY A 103 -1.47 7.99 -5.41
N LYS A 104 -2.11 8.86 -6.21
CA LYS A 104 -3.17 8.45 -7.12
C LYS A 104 -2.65 7.47 -8.17
N MET A 105 -1.47 7.73 -8.72
CA MET A 105 -0.83 6.87 -9.71
C MET A 105 -0.59 5.47 -9.15
N LEU A 106 -0.07 5.39 -7.93
CA LEU A 106 0.19 4.13 -7.26
C LEU A 106 -1.12 3.40 -6.94
N LEU A 107 -2.12 4.13 -6.45
CA LEU A 107 -3.43 3.56 -6.12
C LEU A 107 -4.10 2.99 -7.38
N ASP A 108 -4.14 3.76 -8.47
CA ASP A 108 -4.77 3.31 -9.71
C ASP A 108 -4.09 2.05 -10.25
N TYR A 109 -2.76 2.01 -10.24
CA TYR A 109 -2.00 0.84 -10.66
C TYR A 109 -2.32 -0.37 -9.78
N SER A 110 -2.35 -0.17 -8.47
CA SER A 110 -2.62 -1.24 -7.50
C SER A 110 -4.01 -1.84 -7.70
N LEU A 111 -5.02 -0.99 -7.92
CA LEU A 111 -6.39 -1.44 -8.14
C LEU A 111 -6.51 -2.21 -9.45
N GLU A 112 -5.83 -1.76 -10.50
CA GLU A 112 -5.83 -2.45 -11.79
C GLU A 112 -5.22 -3.86 -11.64
N LYS A 113 -4.10 -3.98 -10.96
CA LYS A 113 -3.44 -5.26 -10.74
C LYS A 113 -4.27 -6.19 -9.86
N ALA A 114 -4.93 -5.65 -8.84
CA ALA A 114 -5.84 -6.44 -8.01
C ALA A 114 -6.99 -7.00 -8.83
N ALA A 115 -7.58 -6.19 -9.72
CA ALA A 115 -8.62 -6.65 -10.62
C ALA A 115 -8.14 -7.76 -11.55
N GLU A 116 -6.92 -7.66 -12.07
CA GLU A 116 -6.33 -8.71 -12.92
C GLU A 116 -6.19 -10.04 -12.19
N LEU A 117 -5.97 -10.01 -10.87
CA LEU A 117 -5.92 -11.23 -10.05
C LEU A 117 -7.29 -11.76 -9.65
N GLY A 118 -8.36 -11.11 -10.10
CA GLY A 118 -9.71 -11.57 -9.84
C GLY A 118 -10.27 -11.13 -8.50
N VAL A 119 -9.72 -10.08 -7.90
CA VAL A 119 -10.22 -9.56 -6.62
C VAL A 119 -11.60 -8.93 -6.86
N GLY A 120 -12.62 -9.47 -6.21
CA GLY A 120 -14.01 -9.02 -6.40
C GLY A 120 -14.40 -7.84 -5.51
N ALA A 121 -13.72 -7.65 -4.39
CA ALA A 121 -14.03 -6.57 -3.46
C ALA A 121 -12.80 -6.14 -2.68
N LEU A 122 -12.69 -4.85 -2.45
CA LEU A 122 -11.61 -4.25 -1.67
C LEU A 122 -12.17 -3.41 -0.54
N CYS A 123 -11.48 -3.42 0.58
CA CYS A 123 -11.75 -2.53 1.69
C CYS A 123 -10.49 -1.71 1.98
N PHE A 124 -10.64 -0.41 2.14
CA PHE A 124 -9.52 0.43 2.55
C PHE A 124 -10.03 1.61 3.34
N GLU A 125 -9.19 2.10 4.24
CA GLU A 125 -9.50 3.21 5.12
C GLU A 125 -8.50 4.33 4.88
N GLY A 126 -8.94 5.57 5.12
CA GLY A 126 -8.05 6.70 4.98
C GLY A 126 -8.80 8.00 4.86
N ASN A 127 -8.05 9.06 4.59
CA ASN A 127 -8.61 10.38 4.37
C ASN A 127 -9.34 10.41 3.02
N ILE A 128 -10.61 10.82 3.03
CA ILE A 128 -11.41 10.90 1.82
C ILE A 128 -10.76 11.82 0.77
N ASP A 129 -10.04 12.84 1.21
CA ASP A 129 -9.36 13.76 0.30
C ASP A 129 -8.18 13.13 -0.43
N PHE A 130 -7.65 12.01 0.10
CA PHE A 130 -6.60 11.24 -0.59
C PHE A 130 -7.20 10.42 -1.74
N TYR A 131 -8.37 9.81 -1.50
CA TYR A 131 -9.04 8.94 -2.45
C TYR A 131 -10.03 9.72 -3.32
#